data_f94e3d2c2ff5e06ccb3f79945f34a4bd
#
_entry.id   f94e3d2c2ff5e06ccb3f79945f34a4bd
#
_cell.length_a   1.000
_cell.length_b   1.000
_cell.length_c   1.000
_cell.angle_alpha   90.00
_cell.angle_beta   90.00
_cell.angle_gamma   90.00
#
_symmetry.space_group_name_H-M   'P 1'
#
loop_
_entity.id
_entity.type
_entity.pdbx_description
1 polymer ?
#
loop_
_entity_poly.entity_id
_entity_poly.type
_entity_poly.pdbx_seq_one_letter_code
_entity_poly.pdbx_strand_id
1 'polypeptide(L)'
;MKHLLPLYLSVLLLFSCTTDSYDKGEGRYSLLQADFAELTINSEKQGVSFLTDEGEQYQIVSPLSASWIETADTVYRAYLYYKKENSGKASVSALGSLPTMIPHDAKEYKRQPQDPLGVESIWLTRNGKYINMGLLLRNGRLDDGKEGIHSLGLICDTLMQNGDQTTTAYYRLLHEQGEAPEYYTNRRYVCILLPEKNRPDSVCLTIKTYDGNVVKKIKL
;
A
#
# COMPACT_ATOMS: atom_id res chain seq x y z
N MET A 1 69.28 19.27 -6.41
CA MET A 1 68.57 17.95 -6.60
C MET A 1 67.86 17.40 -5.36
N LYS A 2 67.84 18.09 -4.22
CA LYS A 2 67.19 17.58 -2.96
C LYS A 2 65.70 17.97 -2.84
N HIS A 3 65.16 18.81 -3.67
CA HIS A 3 63.76 19.30 -3.60
C HIS A 3 62.82 18.70 -4.63
N LEU A 4 63.31 17.86 -5.55
CA LEU A 4 62.45 17.19 -6.56
C LEU A 4 61.86 15.87 -6.07
N LEU A 5 62.41 15.25 -5.03
CA LEU A 5 61.96 13.99 -4.48
C LEU A 5 60.56 14.06 -3.80
N PRO A 6 60.26 15.12 -2.98
CA PRO A 6 58.90 15.25 -2.41
C PRO A 6 57.82 15.59 -3.44
N LEU A 7 58.18 16.24 -4.56
CA LEU A 7 57.20 16.51 -5.61
C LEU A 7 56.78 15.25 -6.39
N TYR A 8 57.70 14.31 -6.58
CA TYR A 8 57.41 13.02 -7.22
C TYR A 8 56.56 12.11 -6.35
N LEU A 9 56.72 12.16 -5.02
CA LEU A 9 55.96 11.38 -4.07
C LEU A 9 54.50 11.91 -3.95
N SER A 10 54.32 13.23 -4.10
CA SER A 10 52.98 13.88 -4.11
C SER A 10 52.16 13.55 -5.33
N VAL A 11 52.77 13.32 -6.50
CA VAL A 11 52.07 12.98 -7.76
C VAL A 11 51.64 11.53 -7.77
N LEU A 12 52.30 10.63 -7.07
CA LEU A 12 51.93 9.19 -6.97
C LEU A 12 50.71 8.93 -6.10
N LEU A 13 50.29 9.88 -5.26
CA LEU A 13 49.08 9.74 -4.42
C LEU A 13 47.77 10.13 -5.14
N LEU A 14 47.84 10.66 -6.38
CA LEU A 14 46.65 11.08 -7.14
C LEU A 14 46.08 9.99 -8.06
N PHE A 15 46.68 8.81 -8.14
CA PHE A 15 46.17 7.71 -8.97
C PHE A 15 45.47 6.60 -8.21
N SER A 16 45.14 6.80 -6.93
CA SER A 16 44.39 5.81 -6.12
C SER A 16 42.89 6.18 -5.97
N CYS A 17 42.24 6.50 -7.08
CA CYS A 17 40.80 6.44 -7.19
C CYS A 17 40.46 5.60 -8.41
N THR A 18 40.61 4.30 -8.32
CA THR A 18 39.74 3.40 -9.08
C THR A 18 38.38 3.48 -8.42
N THR A 19 37.51 4.35 -8.93
CA THR A 19 36.08 4.14 -8.74
C THR A 19 35.77 2.83 -9.46
N ASP A 20 35.74 1.73 -8.72
CA ASP A 20 35.00 0.57 -9.16
C ASP A 20 33.59 1.12 -9.48
N SER A 21 33.27 1.18 -10.76
CA SER A 21 31.90 1.46 -11.16
C SER A 21 31.09 0.33 -10.54
N TYR A 22 30.31 0.67 -9.51
CA TYR A 22 29.27 -0.21 -9.02
C TYR A 22 28.55 -0.73 -10.27
N ASP A 23 28.62 -2.02 -10.51
CA ASP A 23 27.81 -2.68 -11.51
C ASP A 23 26.38 -2.19 -11.28
N LYS A 24 25.85 -1.42 -12.23
CA LYS A 24 24.47 -0.93 -12.16
C LYS A 24 23.61 -2.17 -12.06
N GLY A 25 23.19 -2.48 -10.83
CA GLY A 25 22.46 -3.64 -10.41
C GLY A 25 21.68 -4.38 -11.48
N GLU A 26 22.34 -5.22 -12.26
CA GLU A 26 21.71 -6.24 -13.11
C GLU A 26 21.33 -7.47 -12.29
N GLY A 27 21.23 -7.30 -10.98
CA GLY A 27 20.78 -8.34 -10.07
C GLY A 27 19.32 -8.75 -10.38
N ARG A 28 18.99 -9.99 -10.10
CA ARG A 28 17.64 -10.60 -10.28
C ARG A 28 16.50 -9.70 -9.77
N TYR A 29 16.75 -8.81 -8.83
CA TYR A 29 15.76 -7.93 -8.19
C TYR A 29 15.76 -6.49 -8.73
N SER A 30 16.74 -6.07 -9.53
CA SER A 30 16.84 -4.69 -10.03
C SER A 30 15.77 -4.32 -11.06
N LEU A 31 15.08 -5.31 -11.63
CA LEU A 31 13.99 -5.14 -12.60
C LEU A 31 12.61 -5.40 -11.98
N LEU A 32 12.53 -5.65 -10.66
CA LEU A 32 11.25 -5.84 -9.98
C LEU A 32 10.51 -4.52 -9.85
N GLN A 33 9.25 -4.55 -10.23
CA GLN A 33 8.27 -3.50 -9.96
C GLN A 33 7.39 -3.90 -8.78
N ALA A 34 6.88 -2.91 -8.08
CA ALA A 34 5.97 -3.11 -6.95
C ALA A 34 4.74 -2.23 -7.16
N ASP A 35 3.57 -2.85 -7.32
CA ASP A 35 2.33 -2.14 -7.56
C ASP A 35 1.18 -2.72 -6.73
N PHE A 36 0.19 -1.86 -6.50
CA PHE A 36 -1.14 -2.28 -6.09
C PHE A 36 -1.98 -2.57 -7.33
N ALA A 37 -2.74 -3.66 -7.27
CA ALA A 37 -3.48 -4.12 -8.42
C ALA A 37 -4.76 -4.86 -8.04
N GLU A 38 -5.65 -5.00 -9.01
CA GLU A 38 -6.75 -5.95 -9.01
C GLU A 38 -6.24 -7.28 -9.57
N LEU A 39 -6.18 -8.29 -8.73
CA LEU A 39 -5.75 -9.65 -9.06
C LEU A 39 -6.95 -10.50 -9.45
N THR A 40 -7.01 -10.96 -10.68
CA THR A 40 -8.06 -11.86 -11.16
C THR A 40 -7.75 -13.31 -10.77
N ILE A 41 -8.73 -13.95 -10.16
CA ILE A 41 -8.64 -15.33 -9.69
C ILE A 41 -9.47 -16.25 -10.58
N ASN A 42 -8.91 -17.40 -10.95
CA ASN A 42 -9.60 -18.42 -11.73
C ASN A 42 -10.42 -19.39 -10.85
N SER A 43 -11.07 -20.36 -11.49
CA SER A 43 -11.86 -21.41 -10.84
C SER A 43 -11.05 -22.31 -9.89
N GLU A 44 -9.72 -22.35 -10.05
CA GLU A 44 -8.80 -23.12 -9.20
C GLU A 44 -8.22 -22.31 -8.03
N LYS A 45 -8.78 -21.10 -7.79
CA LYS A 45 -8.31 -20.14 -6.77
C LYS A 45 -6.86 -19.70 -6.98
N GLN A 46 -6.47 -19.48 -8.22
CA GLN A 46 -5.14 -19.02 -8.59
C GLN A 46 -5.21 -17.66 -9.25
N GLY A 47 -4.27 -16.78 -8.91
CA GLY A 47 -4.07 -15.50 -9.60
C GLY A 47 -3.54 -15.75 -11.01
N VAL A 48 -4.27 -15.30 -12.03
CA VAL A 48 -3.96 -15.54 -13.45
C VAL A 48 -3.64 -14.26 -14.23
N SER A 49 -4.14 -13.13 -13.79
CA SER A 49 -3.87 -11.81 -14.37
C SER A 49 -4.06 -10.71 -13.34
N PHE A 50 -3.52 -9.54 -13.61
CA PHE A 50 -3.75 -8.38 -12.76
C PHE A 50 -3.82 -7.08 -13.56
N LEU A 51 -4.56 -6.10 -13.01
CA LEU A 51 -4.67 -4.73 -13.49
C LEU A 51 -4.10 -3.81 -12.42
N THR A 52 -3.04 -3.07 -12.75
CA THR A 52 -2.41 -2.13 -11.82
C THR A 52 -3.25 -0.88 -11.60
N ASP A 53 -3.00 -0.13 -10.54
CA ASP A 53 -3.66 1.16 -10.28
C ASP A 53 -3.37 2.21 -11.36
N GLU A 54 -2.27 2.05 -12.12
CA GLU A 54 -1.92 2.86 -13.28
C GLU A 54 -2.65 2.46 -14.56
N GLY A 55 -3.40 1.34 -14.55
CA GLY A 55 -4.18 0.85 -15.69
C GLY A 55 -3.44 -0.11 -16.62
N GLU A 56 -2.28 -0.60 -16.21
CA GLU A 56 -1.53 -1.61 -16.97
C GLU A 56 -2.05 -3.01 -16.65
N GLN A 57 -2.38 -3.79 -17.67
CA GLN A 57 -2.89 -5.15 -17.52
C GLN A 57 -1.83 -6.18 -17.93
N TYR A 58 -1.67 -7.21 -17.11
CA TYR A 58 -0.72 -8.28 -17.33
C TYR A 58 -1.33 -9.66 -17.12
N GLN A 59 -0.94 -10.61 -17.98
CA GLN A 59 -1.15 -12.04 -17.73
C GLN A 59 0.02 -12.58 -16.90
N ILE A 60 -0.29 -13.37 -15.88
CA ILE A 60 0.73 -13.99 -15.03
C ILE A 60 1.29 -15.22 -15.74
N VAL A 61 2.62 -15.28 -15.89
CA VAL A 61 3.31 -16.38 -16.61
C VAL A 61 3.02 -17.73 -15.95
N SER A 62 3.04 -17.79 -14.63
CA SER A 62 2.72 -18.99 -13.86
C SER A 62 1.66 -18.63 -12.82
N PRO A 63 0.45 -19.21 -12.89
CA PRO A 63 -0.60 -18.96 -11.93
C PRO A 63 -0.12 -19.11 -10.48
N LEU A 64 -0.61 -18.27 -9.58
CA LEU A 64 -0.13 -18.17 -8.20
C LEU A 64 -1.24 -18.49 -7.21
N SER A 65 -0.91 -19.28 -6.21
CA SER A 65 -1.79 -19.54 -5.06
C SER A 65 -1.29 -18.81 -3.82
N ALA A 66 -2.21 -18.37 -2.98
CA ALA A 66 -1.89 -17.82 -1.67
C ALA A 66 -2.98 -18.23 -0.67
N SER A 67 -2.64 -18.40 0.61
CA SER A 67 -3.56 -18.87 1.65
C SER A 67 -4.76 -17.96 1.90
N TRP A 68 -4.64 -16.68 1.56
CA TRP A 68 -5.71 -15.68 1.70
C TRP A 68 -6.66 -15.62 0.49
N ILE A 69 -6.41 -16.38 -0.59
CA ILE A 69 -7.32 -16.49 -1.74
C ILE A 69 -8.31 -17.61 -1.44
N GLU A 70 -9.47 -17.24 -0.92
CA GLU A 70 -10.49 -18.19 -0.47
C GLU A 70 -11.60 -18.42 -1.50
N THR A 71 -11.86 -17.46 -2.39
CA THR A 71 -12.96 -17.49 -3.35
C THR A 71 -12.42 -17.58 -4.78
N ALA A 72 -12.98 -18.52 -5.56
CA ALA A 72 -12.70 -18.67 -6.99
C ALA A 72 -13.49 -17.64 -7.81
N ASP A 73 -13.08 -17.46 -9.06
CA ASP A 73 -13.76 -16.64 -10.08
C ASP A 73 -14.11 -15.21 -9.59
N THR A 74 -13.15 -14.57 -8.94
CA THR A 74 -13.33 -13.25 -8.34
C THR A 74 -12.10 -12.37 -8.53
N VAL A 75 -12.16 -11.15 -8.03
CA VAL A 75 -11.06 -10.19 -8.05
C VAL A 75 -10.71 -9.81 -6.61
N TYR A 76 -9.43 -9.90 -6.28
CA TYR A 76 -8.89 -9.41 -5.01
C TYR A 76 -8.02 -8.19 -5.22
N ARG A 77 -8.00 -7.30 -4.23
CA ARG A 77 -6.95 -6.28 -4.15
C ARG A 77 -5.69 -6.91 -3.58
N ALA A 78 -4.57 -6.65 -4.24
CA ALA A 78 -3.27 -7.20 -3.87
C ALA A 78 -2.16 -6.18 -4.10
N TYR A 79 -1.05 -6.34 -3.40
CA TYR A 79 0.22 -5.75 -3.80
C TYR A 79 1.11 -6.84 -4.37
N LEU A 80 1.80 -6.54 -5.48
CA LEU A 80 2.60 -7.49 -6.21
C LEU A 80 4.02 -6.96 -6.40
N TYR A 81 4.98 -7.88 -6.30
CA TYR A 81 6.34 -7.66 -6.80
C TYR A 81 6.51 -8.52 -8.05
N TYR A 82 6.80 -7.90 -9.17
CA TYR A 82 6.81 -8.60 -10.44
C TYR A 82 7.85 -8.02 -11.40
N LYS A 83 8.21 -8.80 -12.41
CA LYS A 83 9.02 -8.40 -13.54
C LYS A 83 8.14 -8.39 -14.78
N LYS A 84 8.17 -7.30 -15.56
CA LYS A 84 7.51 -7.23 -16.87
C LYS A 84 8.23 -8.16 -17.84
N GLU A 85 7.46 -8.99 -18.52
CA GLU A 85 7.90 -9.85 -19.61
C GLU A 85 7.35 -9.31 -20.94
N ASN A 86 7.75 -9.95 -22.04
CA ASN A 86 7.24 -9.57 -23.36
C ASN A 86 5.75 -9.88 -23.52
N SER A 87 5.08 -9.15 -24.42
CA SER A 87 3.70 -9.43 -24.85
C SER A 87 2.64 -9.33 -23.74
N GLY A 88 2.75 -8.34 -22.85
CA GLY A 88 1.73 -8.10 -21.80
C GLY A 88 1.70 -9.19 -20.72
N LYS A 89 2.82 -9.87 -20.51
CA LYS A 89 3.00 -10.87 -19.45
C LYS A 89 3.84 -10.34 -18.29
N ALA A 90 3.68 -10.95 -17.13
CA ALA A 90 4.50 -10.65 -15.95
C ALA A 90 4.84 -11.91 -15.17
N SER A 91 6.08 -11.98 -14.69
CA SER A 91 6.54 -12.99 -13.72
C SER A 91 6.42 -12.39 -12.32
N VAL A 92 5.48 -12.88 -11.51
CA VAL A 92 5.25 -12.41 -10.14
C VAL A 92 6.16 -13.16 -9.19
N SER A 93 6.93 -12.42 -8.38
CA SER A 93 7.88 -12.98 -7.42
C SER A 93 7.33 -13.03 -6.00
N ALA A 94 6.44 -12.09 -5.66
CA ALA A 94 5.76 -12.05 -4.37
C ALA A 94 4.40 -11.35 -4.52
N LEU A 95 3.47 -11.76 -3.69
CA LEU A 95 2.14 -11.20 -3.67
C LEU A 95 1.61 -11.17 -2.24
N GLY A 96 0.87 -10.12 -1.88
CA GLY A 96 0.23 -9.97 -0.59
C GLY A 96 -1.17 -9.41 -0.71
N SER A 97 -2.02 -9.75 0.26
CA SER A 97 -3.38 -9.21 0.35
C SER A 97 -3.35 -7.72 0.66
N LEU A 98 -4.18 -6.95 -0.03
CA LEU A 98 -4.44 -5.55 0.27
C LEU A 98 -5.89 -5.43 0.80
N PRO A 99 -6.08 -5.38 2.14
CA PRO A 99 -7.40 -5.30 2.72
C PRO A 99 -8.19 -4.12 2.18
N THR A 100 -9.44 -4.40 1.79
CA THR A 100 -10.32 -3.42 1.16
C THR A 100 -11.50 -3.14 2.08
N MET A 101 -11.67 -1.88 2.45
CA MET A 101 -12.78 -1.41 3.25
C MET A 101 -13.84 -0.79 2.35
N ILE A 102 -15.11 -1.03 2.69
CA ILE A 102 -16.28 -0.33 2.15
C ILE A 102 -16.85 0.55 3.25
N PRO A 103 -17.30 1.79 2.94
CA PRO A 103 -17.94 2.63 3.95
C PRO A 103 -19.32 2.06 4.33
N HIS A 104 -19.58 1.93 5.59
CA HIS A 104 -20.85 1.51 6.17
C HIS A 104 -21.53 2.64 6.93
N ASP A 105 -22.86 2.57 7.12
CA ASP A 105 -23.56 3.49 8.02
C ASP A 105 -23.06 3.29 9.46
N ALA A 106 -22.95 4.38 10.22
CA ALA A 106 -22.53 4.36 11.60
C ALA A 106 -23.37 3.42 12.48
N LYS A 107 -24.63 3.20 12.12
CA LYS A 107 -25.58 2.31 12.84
C LYS A 107 -25.24 0.82 12.68
N GLU A 108 -24.49 0.44 11.66
CA GLU A 108 -24.08 -0.95 11.43
C GLU A 108 -23.00 -1.39 12.41
N TYR A 109 -22.28 -0.45 13.00
CA TYR A 109 -21.23 -0.72 13.98
C TYR A 109 -21.78 -0.64 15.42
N LYS A 110 -21.75 -1.77 16.14
CA LYS A 110 -22.10 -1.80 17.57
C LYS A 110 -21.11 -1.02 18.45
N ARG A 111 -19.86 -0.98 18.04
CA ARG A 111 -18.77 -0.24 18.67
C ARG A 111 -18.02 0.55 17.60
N GLN A 112 -17.54 1.72 17.94
CA GLN A 112 -16.82 2.59 17.05
C GLN A 112 -15.46 2.97 17.67
N PRO A 113 -14.54 1.99 17.80
CA PRO A 113 -13.25 2.24 18.42
C PRO A 113 -12.44 3.23 17.59
N GLN A 114 -11.72 4.11 18.26
CA GLN A 114 -10.88 5.14 17.68
C GLN A 114 -9.53 5.18 18.38
N ASP A 115 -8.87 4.01 18.49
CA ASP A 115 -7.50 3.97 18.94
C ASP A 115 -6.61 4.71 17.95
N PRO A 116 -5.60 5.47 18.40
CA PRO A 116 -4.76 6.23 17.50
C PRO A 116 -3.86 5.31 16.67
N LEU A 117 -3.54 5.74 15.44
CA LEU A 117 -2.55 5.10 14.58
C LEU A 117 -1.73 6.18 13.84
N GLY A 118 -0.64 5.76 13.20
CA GLY A 118 0.12 6.65 12.33
C GLY A 118 -0.42 6.60 10.89
N VAL A 119 -0.30 7.71 10.18
CA VAL A 119 -0.62 7.81 8.74
C VAL A 119 0.65 8.20 8.01
N GLU A 120 1.09 7.33 7.10
CA GLU A 120 2.25 7.61 6.24
C GLU A 120 1.82 8.27 4.92
N SER A 121 0.74 7.76 4.30
CA SER A 121 0.31 8.21 2.98
C SER A 121 -1.18 7.94 2.74
N ILE A 122 -1.80 8.80 1.94
CA ILE A 122 -3.19 8.64 1.45
C ILE A 122 -3.22 9.16 0.03
N TRP A 123 -3.66 8.34 -0.94
CA TRP A 123 -3.78 8.75 -2.33
C TRP A 123 -4.93 8.06 -3.07
N LEU A 124 -5.49 8.77 -4.04
CA LEU A 124 -6.50 8.22 -4.96
C LEU A 124 -5.79 7.46 -6.08
N THR A 125 -6.31 6.30 -6.45
CA THR A 125 -5.84 5.55 -7.62
C THR A 125 -6.12 6.33 -8.91
N ARG A 126 -5.34 6.13 -9.96
CA ARG A 126 -5.49 6.84 -11.22
C ARG A 126 -6.86 6.62 -11.88
N ASN A 127 -7.40 5.41 -11.77
CA ASN A 127 -8.76 5.09 -12.23
C ASN A 127 -9.87 5.62 -11.30
N GLY A 128 -9.47 6.22 -10.17
CA GLY A 128 -10.39 6.76 -9.18
C GLY A 128 -11.19 5.73 -8.40
N LYS A 129 -10.97 4.43 -8.57
CA LYS A 129 -11.79 3.37 -7.95
C LYS A 129 -11.49 3.17 -6.46
N TYR A 130 -10.24 3.44 -6.05
CA TYR A 130 -9.79 3.21 -4.68
C TYR A 130 -9.09 4.43 -4.10
N ILE A 131 -9.20 4.59 -2.77
CA ILE A 131 -8.30 5.41 -1.98
C ILE A 131 -7.37 4.46 -1.25
N ASN A 132 -6.08 4.50 -1.58
CA ASN A 132 -5.06 3.70 -0.91
C ASN A 132 -4.51 4.46 0.30
N MET A 133 -4.13 3.72 1.34
CA MET A 133 -3.53 4.26 2.56
C MET A 133 -2.36 3.42 3.02
N GLY A 134 -1.27 4.09 3.42
CA GLY A 134 -0.20 3.52 4.21
C GLY A 134 -0.40 3.91 5.67
N LEU A 135 -0.72 2.93 6.52
CA LEU A 135 -0.95 3.10 7.95
C LEU A 135 0.24 2.56 8.74
N LEU A 136 0.53 3.20 9.87
CA LEU A 136 1.58 2.81 10.79
C LEU A 136 0.92 2.36 12.10
N LEU A 137 0.96 1.06 12.36
CA LEU A 137 0.36 0.43 13.53
C LEU A 137 1.44 0.06 14.53
N ARG A 138 1.30 0.48 15.78
CA ARG A 138 2.16 0.03 16.86
C ARG A 138 1.75 -1.39 17.24
N ASN A 139 2.68 -2.32 17.21
CA ASN A 139 2.40 -3.72 17.42
C ASN A 139 3.48 -4.40 18.29
N GLY A 140 3.25 -5.65 18.63
CA GLY A 140 4.18 -6.47 19.38
C GLY A 140 3.67 -7.90 19.50
N ARG A 141 4.50 -8.75 20.05
CA ARG A 141 4.11 -10.13 20.36
C ARG A 141 3.47 -10.19 21.76
N LEU A 142 2.36 -10.90 21.82
CA LEU A 142 1.69 -11.29 23.05
C LEU A 142 2.51 -12.37 23.81
N ASP A 143 2.15 -12.64 25.03
CA ASP A 143 2.84 -13.65 25.88
C ASP A 143 2.78 -15.07 25.29
N ASP A 144 1.78 -15.36 24.44
CA ASP A 144 1.66 -16.62 23.70
C ASP A 144 2.54 -16.68 22.44
N GLY A 145 3.31 -15.64 22.17
CA GLY A 145 4.21 -15.51 21.03
C GLY A 145 3.54 -15.08 19.71
N LYS A 146 2.22 -14.88 19.68
CA LYS A 146 1.49 -14.39 18.52
C LYS A 146 1.59 -12.88 18.41
N GLU A 147 1.51 -12.35 17.19
CA GLU A 147 1.37 -10.92 16.97
C GLU A 147 -0.01 -10.41 17.43
N GLY A 148 -0.03 -9.20 17.98
CA GLY A 148 -1.27 -8.51 18.28
C GLY A 148 -2.09 -8.25 17.02
N ILE A 149 -3.42 -8.37 17.16
CA ILE A 149 -4.36 -8.21 16.03
C ILE A 149 -5.04 -6.85 16.13
N HIS A 150 -4.95 -6.09 15.06
CA HIS A 150 -5.68 -4.84 14.88
C HIS A 150 -6.93 -5.05 14.04
N SER A 151 -8.01 -4.36 14.39
CA SER A 151 -9.22 -4.30 13.57
C SER A 151 -9.37 -2.92 12.96
N LEU A 152 -9.75 -2.87 11.69
CA LEU A 152 -10.02 -1.65 10.95
C LEU A 152 -11.46 -1.68 10.41
N GLY A 153 -12.10 -0.52 10.39
CA GLY A 153 -13.42 -0.33 9.81
C GLY A 153 -13.55 1.06 9.20
N LEU A 154 -14.57 1.27 8.41
CA LEU A 154 -14.83 2.56 7.77
C LEU A 154 -16.30 2.92 7.88
N ILE A 155 -16.57 4.11 8.44
CA ILE A 155 -17.92 4.67 8.55
C ILE A 155 -18.08 5.80 7.53
N CYS A 156 -19.26 5.87 6.91
CA CYS A 156 -19.76 7.07 6.28
C CYS A 156 -20.66 7.80 7.29
N ASP A 157 -20.13 8.86 7.90
CA ASP A 157 -20.87 9.66 8.89
C ASP A 157 -22.02 10.44 8.22
N THR A 158 -21.78 10.96 7.03
CA THR A 158 -22.78 11.72 6.25
C THR A 158 -22.35 11.87 4.79
N LEU A 159 -23.35 12.07 3.92
CA LEU A 159 -23.18 12.55 2.56
C LEU A 159 -23.82 13.95 2.47
N MET A 160 -23.01 14.97 2.23
CA MET A 160 -23.45 16.36 2.21
C MET A 160 -23.49 16.88 0.77
N GLN A 161 -24.58 17.52 0.41
CA GLN A 161 -24.66 18.30 -0.83
C GLN A 161 -24.11 19.71 -0.54
N ASN A 162 -23.12 20.13 -1.34
CA ASN A 162 -22.51 21.45 -1.25
C ASN A 162 -23.35 22.50 -1.99
N GLY A 163 -23.07 23.77 -1.76
CA GLY A 163 -23.79 24.88 -2.41
C GLY A 163 -23.57 24.95 -3.93
N ASP A 164 -22.54 24.32 -4.46
CA ASP A 164 -22.20 24.19 -5.90
C ASP A 164 -22.80 22.94 -6.56
N GLN A 165 -23.74 22.27 -5.89
CA GLN A 165 -24.38 21.03 -6.29
C GLN A 165 -23.48 19.78 -6.25
N THR A 166 -22.21 19.91 -5.90
CA THR A 166 -21.33 18.76 -5.67
C THR A 166 -21.66 18.07 -4.34
N THR A 167 -21.22 16.83 -4.20
CA THR A 167 -21.41 16.02 -2.99
C THR A 167 -20.08 15.70 -2.31
N THR A 168 -20.08 15.74 -0.98
CA THR A 168 -18.94 15.31 -0.17
C THR A 168 -19.38 14.22 0.79
N ALA A 169 -18.73 13.06 0.71
CA ALA A 169 -18.88 12.01 1.70
C ALA A 169 -17.87 12.23 2.85
N TYR A 170 -18.34 12.16 4.08
CA TYR A 170 -17.51 12.26 5.28
C TYR A 170 -17.27 10.85 5.82
N TYR A 171 -16.04 10.37 5.65
CA TYR A 171 -15.62 9.06 6.12
C TYR A 171 -14.79 9.19 7.38
N ARG A 172 -14.92 8.23 8.26
CA ARG A 172 -14.15 8.10 9.47
C ARG A 172 -13.59 6.68 9.58
N LEU A 173 -12.25 6.60 9.68
CA LEU A 173 -11.56 5.35 9.94
C LEU A 173 -11.79 4.92 11.39
N LEU A 174 -12.22 3.68 11.58
CA LEU A 174 -12.24 3.02 12.87
C LEU A 174 -10.97 2.19 13.02
N HIS A 175 -10.39 2.21 14.20
CA HIS A 175 -9.26 1.38 14.57
C HIS A 175 -9.42 0.89 15.99
N GLU A 176 -9.30 -0.41 16.18
CA GLU A 176 -9.18 -1.08 17.47
C GLU A 176 -7.82 -1.77 17.52
N GLN A 177 -6.99 -1.32 18.46
CA GLN A 177 -5.66 -1.89 18.67
C GLN A 177 -5.72 -3.24 19.36
N GLY A 178 -6.82 -3.51 20.08
CA GLY A 178 -7.00 -4.72 20.87
C GLY A 178 -5.92 -4.83 21.97
N GLU A 179 -5.38 -6.03 22.13
CA GLU A 179 -4.32 -6.33 23.11
C GLU A 179 -2.90 -6.19 22.52
N ALA A 180 -2.76 -5.61 21.31
CA ALA A 180 -1.47 -5.49 20.66
C ALA A 180 -0.50 -4.59 21.46
N PRO A 181 0.67 -5.09 21.92
CA PRO A 181 1.68 -4.27 22.57
C PRO A 181 2.32 -3.27 21.60
N GLU A 182 2.88 -2.18 22.12
CA GLU A 182 3.44 -1.10 21.32
C GLU A 182 4.98 -1.16 21.22
N TYR A 183 5.55 -2.33 20.95
CA TYR A 183 7.01 -2.51 20.94
C TYR A 183 7.69 -2.04 19.67
N TYR A 184 6.99 -2.08 18.52
CA TYR A 184 7.49 -1.65 17.22
C TYR A 184 6.33 -1.16 16.33
N THR A 185 6.68 -0.50 15.25
CA THR A 185 5.70 0.00 14.28
C THR A 185 5.74 -0.85 13.01
N ASN A 186 4.58 -1.37 12.62
CA ASN A 186 4.36 -2.06 11.36
C ASN A 186 3.65 -1.17 10.37
N ARG A 187 4.15 -1.13 9.13
CA ARG A 187 3.43 -0.54 8.01
C ARG A 187 2.38 -1.52 7.50
N ARG A 188 1.15 -1.05 7.34
CA ARG A 188 0.05 -1.77 6.72
C ARG A 188 -0.55 -0.95 5.61
N TYR A 189 -0.62 -1.52 4.42
CA TYR A 189 -1.37 -0.94 3.33
C TYR A 189 -2.79 -1.47 3.33
N VAL A 190 -3.74 -0.57 3.15
CA VAL A 190 -5.17 -0.86 3.05
C VAL A 190 -5.78 0.05 1.99
N CYS A 191 -6.95 -0.29 1.47
CA CYS A 191 -7.65 0.58 0.54
C CYS A 191 -9.13 0.72 0.89
N ILE A 192 -9.71 1.82 0.43
CA ILE A 192 -11.15 2.08 0.46
C ILE A 192 -11.66 1.89 -0.96
N LEU A 193 -12.63 1.00 -1.15
CA LEU A 193 -13.38 0.90 -2.40
C LEU A 193 -14.44 1.99 -2.42
N LEU A 194 -14.37 2.84 -3.43
CA LEU A 194 -15.36 3.90 -3.63
C LEU A 194 -16.62 3.34 -4.31
N PRO A 195 -17.81 3.83 -3.94
CA PRO A 195 -19.05 3.36 -4.54
C PRO A 195 -19.10 3.73 -6.03
N GLU A 196 -19.57 2.81 -6.86
CA GLU A 196 -19.81 3.07 -8.29
C GLU A 196 -21.11 3.86 -8.50
N LYS A 197 -22.14 3.51 -7.71
CA LYS A 197 -23.43 4.21 -7.74
C LYS A 197 -23.48 5.29 -6.66
N ASN A 198 -24.08 6.43 -6.97
CA ASN A 198 -24.16 7.57 -6.06
C ASN A 198 -22.78 8.00 -5.54
N ARG A 199 -21.79 7.95 -6.41
CA ARG A 199 -20.43 8.30 -6.09
C ARG A 199 -20.36 9.78 -5.70
N PRO A 200 -19.74 10.13 -4.56
CA PRO A 200 -19.54 11.53 -4.19
C PRO A 200 -18.49 12.19 -5.10
N ASP A 201 -18.52 13.52 -5.21
CA ASP A 201 -17.51 14.29 -5.95
C ASP A 201 -16.22 14.45 -5.13
N SER A 202 -16.32 14.30 -3.82
CA SER A 202 -15.17 14.31 -2.92
C SER A 202 -15.40 13.47 -1.67
N VAL A 203 -14.30 13.03 -1.06
CA VAL A 203 -14.29 12.37 0.23
C VAL A 203 -13.51 13.22 1.22
N CYS A 204 -14.06 13.42 2.41
CA CYS A 204 -13.39 14.00 3.56
C CYS A 204 -13.13 12.85 4.55
N LEU A 205 -11.90 12.33 4.59
CA LEU A 205 -11.51 11.21 5.45
C LEU A 205 -10.88 11.71 6.74
N THR A 206 -11.46 11.31 7.87
CA THR A 206 -10.96 11.59 9.22
C THR A 206 -10.32 10.34 9.81
N ILE A 207 -9.11 10.49 10.33
CA ILE A 207 -8.32 9.43 10.97
C ILE A 207 -7.80 9.93 12.31
N LYS A 208 -8.04 9.17 13.38
CA LYS A 208 -7.47 9.43 14.70
C LYS A 208 -5.99 9.04 14.71
N THR A 209 -5.11 10.01 14.98
CA THR A 209 -3.67 9.76 15.09
C THR A 209 -3.16 10.07 16.51
N TYR A 210 -1.92 9.70 16.81
CA TYR A 210 -1.26 9.99 18.09
C TYR A 210 -1.14 11.50 18.36
N ASP A 211 -1.09 12.31 17.30
CA ASP A 211 -0.96 13.79 17.38
C ASP A 211 -2.29 14.53 17.18
N GLY A 212 -3.42 13.81 17.20
CA GLY A 212 -4.75 14.35 16.96
C GLY A 212 -5.41 13.79 15.70
N ASN A 213 -6.44 14.46 15.19
CA ASN A 213 -7.13 14.00 13.99
C ASN A 213 -6.47 14.52 12.71
N VAL A 214 -6.14 13.61 11.81
CA VAL A 214 -5.82 13.95 10.42
C VAL A 214 -7.11 13.97 9.61
N VAL A 215 -7.36 15.09 8.92
CA VAL A 215 -8.50 15.23 8.00
C VAL A 215 -7.96 15.44 6.59
N LYS A 216 -8.27 14.53 5.69
CA LYS A 216 -7.83 14.57 4.28
C LYS A 216 -9.03 14.71 3.36
N LYS A 217 -9.10 15.84 2.62
CA LYS A 217 -10.07 16.00 1.53
C LYS A 217 -9.46 15.49 0.22
N ILE A 218 -10.20 14.62 -0.47
CA ILE A 218 -9.79 13.97 -1.71
C ILE A 218 -10.90 14.27 -2.73
N LYS A 219 -10.54 14.89 -3.84
CA LYS A 219 -11.43 15.07 -4.98
C LYS A 219 -11.41 13.79 -5.82
N LEU A 220 -12.59 13.29 -6.21
CA LEU A 220 -12.74 12.03 -6.95
C LEU A 220 -12.90 12.24 -8.46
#